data_d8056f97d11e5fa9a38453aee001d198
#
_entry.id   d8056f97d11e5fa9a38453aee001d198
#
_cell.length_a   1.000
_cell.length_b   1.000
_cell.length_c   1.000
_cell.angle_alpha   90.00
_cell.angle_beta   90.00
_cell.angle_gamma   90.00
#
_symmetry.space_group_name_H-M   'P 1'
#
loop_
_entity.id
_entity.type
_entity.pdbx_description
1 polymer ?
#
loop_
_entity_poly.entity_id
_entity_poly.type
_entity_poly.pdbx_seq_one_letter_code
_entity_poly.pdbx_strand_id
1 'polypeptide(L)'
;MLQINNIEELDYDKISVAEEWNESKESELIMHTIHSYPAKFPAFIASKAFDYAKQEGVKIERTSDIFCGCGTVALRGYEFWGCDINPVATLIARTKSTIYDPETIKEYYCKILKNVGKKTFSREIYENANARLKYWYYETSYCDL
;
A
#
# COMPACT_ATOMS: atom_id res chain seq x y z
N MET A 1 -24.59 10.16 -16.19
CA MET A 1 -23.24 10.27 -16.74
C MET A 1 -22.97 11.73 -17.06
N LEU A 2 -22.19 12.44 -16.26
CA LEU A 2 -21.79 13.82 -16.57
C LEU A 2 -20.83 13.78 -17.75
N GLN A 3 -21.27 14.23 -18.93
CA GLN A 3 -20.37 14.49 -20.03
C GLN A 3 -19.61 15.78 -19.73
N ILE A 4 -18.37 15.63 -19.28
CA ILE A 4 -17.46 16.76 -19.11
C ILE A 4 -16.92 17.08 -20.50
N ASN A 5 -17.51 18.05 -21.14
CA ASN A 5 -17.13 18.46 -22.50
C ASN A 5 -15.86 19.35 -22.50
N ASN A 6 -15.52 19.96 -21.36
CA ASN A 6 -14.32 20.80 -21.25
C ASN A 6 -13.83 20.85 -19.79
N ILE A 7 -12.66 20.28 -19.53
CA ILE A 7 -12.06 20.23 -18.18
C ILE A 7 -11.62 21.61 -17.70
N GLU A 8 -11.31 22.53 -18.63
CA GLU A 8 -10.86 23.89 -18.31
C GLU A 8 -11.97 24.80 -17.71
N GLU A 9 -13.23 24.38 -17.84
CA GLU A 9 -14.39 25.13 -17.31
C GLU A 9 -14.82 24.67 -15.90
N LEU A 10 -14.19 23.63 -15.35
CA LEU A 10 -14.51 23.15 -14.01
C LEU A 10 -13.88 24.04 -12.92
N ASP A 11 -14.73 24.79 -12.22
CA ASP A 11 -14.34 25.48 -11.00
C ASP A 11 -14.38 24.47 -9.83
N TYR A 12 -13.24 23.91 -9.52
CA TYR A 12 -13.11 22.88 -8.49
C TYR A 12 -13.51 23.36 -7.09
N ASP A 13 -13.43 24.65 -6.82
CA ASP A 13 -13.84 25.24 -5.52
C ASP A 13 -15.36 25.24 -5.34
N LYS A 14 -16.12 25.11 -6.44
CA LYS A 14 -17.58 25.08 -6.46
C LYS A 14 -18.18 23.67 -6.57
N ILE A 15 -17.35 22.65 -6.76
CA ILE A 15 -17.82 21.26 -6.80
C ILE A 15 -18.15 20.83 -5.37
N SER A 16 -19.44 20.62 -5.08
CA SER A 16 -19.82 20.01 -3.81
C SER A 16 -19.46 18.53 -3.81
N VAL A 17 -18.70 18.10 -2.81
CA VAL A 17 -18.49 16.68 -2.54
C VAL A 17 -19.64 16.18 -1.67
N ALA A 18 -20.31 15.12 -2.05
CA ALA A 18 -21.35 14.49 -1.25
C ALA A 18 -20.75 14.10 0.13
N GLU A 19 -21.47 14.42 1.23
CA GLU A 19 -20.98 14.21 2.61
C GLU A 19 -20.57 12.77 2.88
N GLU A 20 -21.24 11.81 2.24
CA GLU A 20 -20.92 10.39 2.33
C GLU A 20 -19.49 10.02 1.86
N TRP A 21 -18.84 10.87 1.07
CA TRP A 21 -17.45 10.68 0.67
C TRP A 21 -16.44 11.25 1.66
N ASN A 22 -16.90 12.08 2.59
CA ASN A 22 -16.05 12.71 3.61
C ASN A 22 -16.01 11.94 4.92
N GLU A 23 -17.02 11.10 5.17
CA GLU A 23 -17.12 10.33 6.41
C GLU A 23 -17.02 8.84 6.14
N SER A 24 -16.06 8.20 6.79
CA SER A 24 -16.00 6.75 6.84
C SER A 24 -16.11 6.27 8.28
N LYS A 25 -17.10 5.41 8.53
CA LYS A 25 -17.23 4.61 9.77
C LYS A 25 -16.60 3.22 9.63
N GLU A 26 -16.08 2.89 8.44
CA GLU A 26 -15.46 1.60 8.19
C GLU A 26 -14.06 1.55 8.78
N SER A 27 -13.78 0.50 9.55
CA SER A 27 -12.41 0.21 9.98
C SER A 27 -11.58 -0.26 8.79
N GLU A 28 -10.35 0.22 8.68
CA GLU A 28 -9.42 -0.30 7.68
C GLU A 28 -9.12 -1.78 7.94
N LEU A 29 -8.94 -2.55 6.87
CA LEU A 29 -8.47 -3.93 6.97
C LEU A 29 -7.13 -3.99 7.69
N ILE A 30 -6.96 -4.97 8.59
CA ILE A 30 -5.72 -5.16 9.38
C ILE A 30 -4.48 -5.16 8.46
N MET A 31 -4.55 -5.86 7.33
CA MET A 31 -3.46 -5.88 6.34
C MET A 31 -3.07 -4.48 5.83
N HIS A 32 -4.03 -3.53 5.87
CA HIS A 32 -3.78 -2.16 5.42
C HIS A 32 -3.10 -1.31 6.48
N THR A 33 -3.22 -1.70 7.76
CA THR A 33 -2.63 -1.00 8.90
C THR A 33 -1.20 -1.47 9.22
N ILE A 34 -0.76 -2.65 8.73
CA ILE A 34 0.56 -3.23 9.02
C ILE A 34 1.70 -2.29 8.57
N HIS A 35 1.52 -1.59 7.46
CA HIS A 35 2.54 -0.68 6.94
C HIS A 35 2.00 0.74 6.81
N SER A 36 2.71 1.69 7.45
CA SER A 36 2.44 3.12 7.26
C SER A 36 3.07 3.59 5.95
N TYR A 37 2.25 3.83 4.94
CA TYR A 37 2.69 4.35 3.65
C TYR A 37 2.24 5.80 3.49
N PRO A 38 3.15 6.76 3.20
CA PRO A 38 2.81 8.15 3.00
C PRO A 38 1.77 8.31 1.89
N ALA A 39 0.80 9.20 2.09
CA ALA A 39 -0.29 9.44 1.13
C ALA A 39 -1.07 8.18 0.73
N LYS A 40 -1.21 7.23 1.65
CA LYS A 40 -2.01 6.03 1.45
C LYS A 40 -3.47 6.41 1.13
N PHE A 41 -3.99 5.87 0.04
CA PHE A 41 -5.38 6.05 -0.36
C PHE A 41 -6.33 5.36 0.64
N PRO A 42 -7.32 6.06 1.20
CA PRO A 42 -8.26 5.47 2.15
C PRO A 42 -9.07 4.32 1.55
N ALA A 43 -9.13 3.20 2.26
CA ALA A 43 -9.77 1.98 1.77
C ALA A 43 -11.26 2.14 1.48
N PHE A 44 -11.97 2.96 2.27
CA PHE A 44 -13.39 3.20 2.09
C PHE A 44 -13.73 3.88 0.75
N ILE A 45 -12.85 4.73 0.23
CA ILE A 45 -13.05 5.39 -1.06
C ILE A 45 -13.03 4.34 -2.18
N ALA A 46 -12.10 3.37 -2.12
CA ALA A 46 -12.08 2.27 -3.07
C ALA A 46 -13.38 1.44 -2.98
N SER A 47 -13.87 1.11 -1.77
CA SER A 47 -15.14 0.40 -1.59
C SER A 47 -16.29 1.12 -2.25
N LYS A 48 -16.46 2.40 -1.93
CA LYS A 48 -17.53 3.24 -2.50
C LYS A 48 -17.47 3.33 -4.03
N ALA A 49 -16.27 3.46 -4.59
CA ALA A 49 -16.09 3.48 -6.03
C ALA A 49 -16.57 2.16 -6.69
N PHE A 50 -16.26 1.01 -6.10
CA PHE A 50 -16.75 -0.28 -6.57
C PHE A 50 -18.27 -0.42 -6.42
N ASP A 51 -18.83 0.02 -5.30
CA ASP A 51 -20.28 -0.03 -5.08
C ASP A 51 -21.02 0.88 -6.05
N TYR A 52 -20.52 2.08 -6.30
CA TYR A 52 -21.06 2.97 -7.31
C TYR A 52 -21.03 2.33 -8.73
N ALA A 53 -19.89 1.75 -9.12
CA ALA A 53 -19.78 1.10 -10.42
C ALA A 53 -20.79 -0.05 -10.57
N LYS A 54 -21.02 -0.85 -9.52
CA LYS A 54 -22.02 -1.91 -9.51
C LYS A 54 -23.45 -1.37 -9.62
N GLN A 55 -23.77 -0.28 -8.92
CA GLN A 55 -25.07 0.39 -8.98
C GLN A 55 -25.37 0.91 -10.39
N GLU A 56 -24.34 1.39 -11.09
CA GLU A 56 -24.41 1.79 -12.49
C GLU A 56 -24.43 0.59 -13.50
N GLY A 57 -24.52 -0.63 -13.00
CA GLY A 57 -24.62 -1.84 -13.80
C GLY A 57 -23.30 -2.33 -14.41
N VAL A 58 -22.16 -1.83 -13.94
CA VAL A 58 -20.85 -2.29 -14.40
C VAL A 58 -20.52 -3.64 -13.78
N LYS A 59 -20.29 -4.65 -14.61
CA LYS A 59 -19.75 -5.94 -14.18
C LYS A 59 -18.25 -5.80 -13.98
N ILE A 60 -17.80 -5.83 -12.73
CA ILE A 60 -16.38 -5.70 -12.38
C ILE A 60 -15.76 -7.08 -12.39
N GLU A 61 -14.92 -7.38 -13.37
CA GLU A 61 -14.11 -8.61 -13.45
C GLU A 61 -12.64 -8.31 -13.16
N ARG A 62 -12.17 -7.19 -13.69
CA ARG A 62 -10.78 -6.75 -13.59
C ARG A 62 -10.73 -5.29 -13.19
N THR A 63 -9.69 -4.94 -12.45
CA THR A 63 -9.38 -3.56 -12.08
C THR A 63 -7.93 -3.25 -12.37
N SER A 64 -7.67 -2.00 -12.71
CA SER A 64 -6.31 -1.52 -12.90
C SER A 64 -6.08 -0.22 -12.16
N ASP A 65 -4.87 -0.08 -11.61
CA ASP A 65 -4.43 1.13 -10.93
C ASP A 65 -2.97 1.42 -11.33
N ILE A 66 -2.79 2.46 -12.13
CA ILE A 66 -1.47 2.85 -12.66
C ILE A 66 -0.62 3.62 -11.65
N PHE A 67 -1.16 3.96 -10.49
CA PHE A 67 -0.49 4.58 -9.35
C PHE A 67 -0.81 3.80 -8.07
N CYS A 68 -0.68 2.48 -8.12
CA CYS A 68 -1.23 1.58 -7.11
C CYS A 68 -0.66 1.76 -5.69
N GLY A 69 0.46 2.46 -5.54
CA GLY A 69 1.09 2.65 -4.25
C GLY A 69 1.24 1.33 -3.50
N CYS A 70 0.81 1.31 -2.25
CA CYS A 70 0.84 0.11 -1.41
C CYS A 70 -0.39 -0.82 -1.58
N GLY A 71 -1.18 -0.66 -2.67
CA GLY A 71 -2.18 -1.62 -3.10
C GLY A 71 -3.53 -1.57 -2.39
N THR A 72 -4.05 -0.37 -2.10
CA THR A 72 -5.38 -0.23 -1.48
C THR A 72 -6.48 -0.85 -2.34
N VAL A 73 -6.45 -0.63 -3.65
CA VAL A 73 -7.43 -1.16 -4.61
C VAL A 73 -7.28 -2.67 -4.78
N ALA A 74 -6.04 -3.20 -4.74
CA ALA A 74 -5.73 -4.62 -4.89
C ALA A 74 -6.43 -5.52 -3.86
N LEU A 75 -6.77 -4.99 -2.68
CA LEU A 75 -7.37 -5.75 -1.58
C LEU A 75 -8.89 -5.98 -1.74
N ARG A 76 -9.49 -5.70 -2.89
CA ARG A 76 -10.94 -5.78 -3.12
C ARG A 76 -11.43 -7.09 -3.75
N GLY A 77 -10.54 -8.07 -3.95
CA GLY A 77 -10.92 -9.43 -4.38
C GLY A 77 -11.21 -9.60 -5.88
N TYR A 78 -10.89 -8.60 -6.70
CA TYR A 78 -10.96 -8.69 -8.16
C TYR A 78 -9.61 -9.02 -8.75
N GLU A 79 -9.57 -9.51 -10.01
CA GLU A 79 -8.31 -9.57 -10.75
C GLU A 79 -7.74 -8.15 -10.85
N PHE A 80 -6.51 -7.96 -10.34
CA PHE A 80 -5.92 -6.64 -10.18
C PHE A 80 -4.62 -6.50 -10.97
N TRP A 81 -4.52 -5.40 -11.69
CA TRP A 81 -3.31 -4.99 -12.41
C TRP A 81 -2.86 -3.64 -11.87
N GLY A 82 -1.73 -3.61 -11.20
CA GLY A 82 -1.19 -2.39 -10.62
C GLY A 82 0.24 -2.13 -11.05
N CYS A 83 0.59 -0.85 -11.19
CA CYS A 83 1.96 -0.43 -11.30
C CYS A 83 2.22 0.79 -10.43
N ASP A 84 3.48 0.96 -10.04
CA ASP A 84 3.96 2.14 -9.32
C ASP A 84 5.44 2.32 -9.64
N ILE A 85 5.91 3.57 -9.65
CA ILE A 85 7.32 3.88 -9.87
C ILE A 85 8.20 3.44 -8.69
N ASN A 86 7.60 3.33 -7.49
CA ASN A 86 8.30 2.90 -6.29
C ASN A 86 8.27 1.37 -6.16
N PRO A 87 9.40 0.67 -6.34
CA PRO A 87 9.45 -0.80 -6.25
C PRO A 87 9.10 -1.33 -4.85
N VAL A 88 9.32 -0.54 -3.81
CA VAL A 88 8.92 -0.91 -2.43
C VAL A 88 7.40 -0.90 -2.32
N ALA A 89 6.72 0.09 -2.91
CA ALA A 89 5.26 0.15 -2.93
C ALA A 89 4.66 -1.08 -3.62
N THR A 90 5.16 -1.44 -4.81
CA THR A 90 4.68 -2.62 -5.54
C THR A 90 4.98 -3.93 -4.81
N LEU A 91 6.10 -4.04 -4.10
CA LEU A 91 6.39 -5.17 -3.22
C LEU A 91 5.36 -5.29 -2.10
N ILE A 92 5.04 -4.18 -1.43
CA ILE A 92 4.03 -4.15 -0.36
C ILE A 92 2.66 -4.52 -0.91
N ALA A 93 2.25 -3.95 -2.05
CA ALA A 93 0.98 -4.25 -2.70
C ALA A 93 0.86 -5.74 -3.02
N ARG A 94 1.88 -6.34 -3.64
CA ARG A 94 1.94 -7.77 -3.95
C ARG A 94 1.86 -8.62 -2.69
N THR A 95 2.63 -8.29 -1.67
CA THR A 95 2.65 -9.05 -0.41
C THR A 95 1.27 -9.03 0.26
N LYS A 96 0.60 -7.88 0.30
CA LYS A 96 -0.72 -7.77 0.92
C LYS A 96 -1.82 -8.50 0.14
N SER A 97 -1.74 -8.56 -1.18
CA SER A 97 -2.76 -9.16 -2.05
C SER A 97 -2.55 -10.65 -2.32
N THR A 98 -1.43 -11.22 -1.88
CA THR A 98 -1.13 -12.64 -2.04
C THR A 98 -1.67 -13.44 -0.85
N ILE A 99 -2.31 -14.57 -1.14
CA ILE A 99 -2.71 -15.55 -0.13
C ILE A 99 -1.52 -16.46 0.14
N TYR A 100 -1.12 -16.55 1.38
CA TYR A 100 0.01 -17.38 1.81
C TYR A 100 -0.48 -18.57 2.64
N ASP A 101 0.22 -19.70 2.51
CA ASP A 101 0.04 -20.82 3.41
C ASP A 101 0.58 -20.48 4.81
N PRO A 102 -0.23 -20.63 5.88
CA PRO A 102 0.17 -20.28 7.24
C PRO A 102 1.41 -21.05 7.73
N GLU A 103 1.57 -22.30 7.37
CA GLU A 103 2.72 -23.11 7.81
C GLU A 103 4.02 -22.63 7.15
N THR A 104 3.94 -22.25 5.88
CA THR A 104 5.07 -21.64 5.16
C THR A 104 5.49 -20.33 5.85
N ILE A 105 4.54 -19.46 6.21
CA ILE A 105 4.84 -18.23 6.93
C ILE A 105 5.51 -18.51 8.26
N LYS A 106 4.99 -19.45 9.02
CA LYS A 106 5.53 -19.86 10.33
C LYS A 106 6.97 -20.38 10.20
N GLU A 107 7.24 -21.18 9.16
CA GLU A 107 8.58 -21.68 8.88
C GLU A 107 9.58 -20.54 8.62
N TYR A 108 9.21 -19.58 7.75
CA TYR A 108 10.05 -18.41 7.48
C TYR A 108 10.23 -17.53 8.72
N TYR A 109 9.18 -17.30 9.51
CA TYR A 109 9.27 -16.58 10.76
C TYR A 109 10.27 -17.23 11.72
N CYS A 110 10.20 -18.53 11.90
CA CYS A 110 11.17 -19.28 12.73
C CYS A 110 12.61 -19.17 12.20
N LYS A 111 12.81 -19.21 10.89
CA LYS A 111 14.12 -19.03 10.25
C LYS A 111 14.67 -17.61 10.52
N ILE A 112 13.83 -16.60 10.38
CA ILE A 112 14.22 -15.20 10.66
C ILE A 112 14.64 -15.05 12.12
N LEU A 113 13.84 -15.52 13.07
CA LEU A 113 14.16 -15.42 14.50
C LEU A 113 15.50 -16.11 14.86
N LYS A 114 15.75 -17.28 14.28
CA LYS A 114 17.03 -18.00 14.49
C LYS A 114 18.22 -17.24 13.93
N ASN A 115 18.04 -16.46 12.88
CA ASN A 115 19.12 -15.71 12.24
C ASN A 115 19.36 -14.35 12.92
N VAL A 116 18.30 -13.67 13.34
CA VAL A 116 18.40 -12.38 14.06
C VAL A 116 19.20 -12.55 15.36
N GLY A 117 18.95 -13.62 16.12
CA GLY A 117 19.70 -13.88 17.37
C GLY A 117 21.18 -14.23 17.20
N LYS A 118 21.65 -14.44 15.95
CA LYS A 118 23.06 -14.80 15.66
C LYS A 118 23.89 -13.63 15.16
N LYS A 119 23.28 -12.49 14.85
CA LYS A 119 24.02 -11.34 14.33
C LYS A 119 24.76 -10.64 15.48
N THR A 120 26.05 -10.48 15.31
CA THR A 120 26.90 -9.67 16.18
C THR A 120 27.07 -8.30 15.56
N PHE A 121 26.99 -7.26 16.38
CA PHE A 121 27.33 -5.89 15.98
C PHE A 121 28.75 -5.84 15.43
N SER A 122 28.93 -5.26 14.25
CA SER A 122 30.24 -5.00 13.66
C SER A 122 30.35 -3.53 13.27
N ARG A 123 31.18 -2.80 14.02
CA ARG A 123 31.48 -1.40 13.73
C ARG A 123 32.05 -1.19 12.33
N GLU A 124 32.83 -2.14 11.84
CA GLU A 124 33.40 -2.11 10.50
C GLU A 124 32.33 -2.03 9.41
N ILE A 125 31.17 -2.70 9.58
CA ILE A 125 30.05 -2.63 8.63
C ILE A 125 29.52 -1.21 8.55
N TYR A 126 29.35 -0.53 9.70
CA TYR A 126 28.90 0.85 9.72
C TYR A 126 29.96 1.81 9.15
N GLU A 127 31.24 1.64 9.49
CA GLU A 127 32.32 2.49 9.00
C GLU A 127 32.42 2.45 7.47
N ASN A 128 32.15 1.30 6.85
CA ASN A 128 32.14 1.12 5.39
C ASN A 128 30.81 1.52 4.71
N ALA A 129 29.78 1.86 5.47
CA ALA A 129 28.52 2.30 4.91
C ALA A 129 28.63 3.65 4.21
N ASN A 130 27.83 3.87 3.16
CA ASN A 130 27.83 5.16 2.48
C ASN A 130 27.22 6.27 3.36
N ALA A 131 27.59 7.52 3.08
CA ALA A 131 27.18 8.68 3.86
C ALA A 131 25.66 8.85 3.98
N ARG A 132 24.88 8.44 2.95
CA ARG A 132 23.43 8.53 2.96
C ARG A 132 22.80 7.56 3.96
N LEU A 133 23.33 6.36 4.07
CA LEU A 133 22.87 5.38 5.06
C LEU A 133 23.22 5.84 6.48
N LYS A 134 24.44 6.36 6.70
CA LYS A 134 24.86 6.95 7.97
C LYS A 134 23.99 8.14 8.40
N TYR A 135 23.47 8.90 7.46
CA TYR A 135 22.54 10.00 7.76
C TYR A 135 21.20 9.51 8.32
N TRP A 136 20.68 8.39 7.82
CA TRP A 136 19.35 7.89 8.19
C TRP A 136 19.36 6.91 9.36
N TYR A 137 20.48 6.25 9.63
CA TYR A 137 20.57 5.20 10.64
C TYR A 137 21.67 5.49 11.63
N TYR A 138 21.34 5.34 12.92
CA TYR A 138 22.38 5.29 13.94
C TYR A 138 23.22 4.02 13.78
N GLU A 139 24.46 4.06 14.31
CA GLU A 139 25.42 2.96 14.20
C GLU A 139 24.83 1.61 14.64
N THR A 140 24.18 1.56 15.80
CA THR A 140 23.51 0.35 16.33
C THR A 140 22.41 -0.14 15.41
N SER A 141 21.48 0.75 15.01
CA SER A 141 20.33 0.39 14.16
C SER A 141 20.74 -0.09 12.76
N TYR A 142 21.83 0.44 12.22
CA TYR A 142 22.33 0.02 10.90
C TYR A 142 22.94 -1.38 10.94
N CYS A 143 23.60 -1.74 12.02
CA CYS A 143 24.20 -3.06 12.17
C CYS A 143 23.19 -4.16 12.51
N ASP A 144 21.97 -3.78 12.89
CA ASP A 144 20.85 -4.71 13.13
C ASP A 144 20.07 -5.03 11.86
N LEU A 145 20.30 -4.29 10.76
CA LEU A 145 19.70 -4.54 9.43
C LEU A 145 20.44 -5.64 8.68
#